data_04eb928a3c334354c80690f5df07da66
#
_entry.id   04eb928a3c334354c80690f5df07da66
#
_cell.length_a   1.000
_cell.length_b   1.000
_cell.length_c   1.000
_cell.angle_alpha   90.00
_cell.angle_beta   90.00
_cell.angle_gamma   90.00
#
_symmetry.space_group_name_H-M   'P 1'
#
loop_
_entity.id
_entity.type
_entity.pdbx_description
1 polymer ?
#
loop_
_entity_poly.entity_id
_entity_poly.type
_entity_poly.pdbx_seq_one_letter_code
_entity_poly.pdbx_strand_id
1 'polypeptide(L)'
;MPNIKNWKNKIQHFIYSKKIATKMSILMITIITLVFLCTVAIFQTYNKRILYENTQEAAITNLTSVNTLVENIIENINTYSYICLSDSDLQQGLVKEKEEITDFRNIEKIEDSLIELISKIDLIESVYIFDTEKFLCYSDKSGNNPLQHSKIRDYSWFQDVGQDGRYHVMYRCDDFFRNPDKIPGISFARAIRSLDSMQTIGYMVIHISQEMVEKLLLNLDDNESQMKFYIFSDKGHVLLDTLDSSMQKEAERMGQELVKAGRNSAVEQIGDVRCQISVYQAETLTYMGVTPFDDFHQQEKGNVLLTMILLAVQAAIKSR
;
A
#
# COMPACT_ATOMS: atom_id res chain seq x y z
N MET A 1 25.87 -47.92 4.98
CA MET A 1 24.89 -47.94 6.09
C MET A 1 25.59 -48.44 7.36
N PRO A 2 25.79 -47.63 8.38
CA PRO A 2 26.45 -48.05 9.61
C PRO A 2 25.51 -48.98 10.40
N ASN A 3 26.09 -50.04 10.88
CA ASN A 3 25.51 -51.26 11.40
C ASN A 3 24.69 -51.02 12.70
N ILE A 4 23.37 -50.84 12.54
CA ILE A 4 22.39 -50.67 13.63
C ILE A 4 22.47 -51.79 14.67
N LYS A 5 22.89 -52.98 14.27
CA LYS A 5 23.14 -54.14 15.17
C LYS A 5 24.26 -53.90 16.19
N ASN A 6 25.32 -53.19 15.78
CA ASN A 6 26.46 -52.90 16.66
C ASN A 6 26.13 -51.87 17.74
N TRP A 7 25.21 -50.94 17.43
CA TRP A 7 24.72 -49.94 18.37
C TRP A 7 23.81 -50.57 19.43
N LYS A 8 22.92 -51.48 19.03
CA LYS A 8 22.04 -52.21 19.93
C LYS A 8 22.83 -53.03 20.98
N ASN A 9 23.88 -53.72 20.53
CA ASN A 9 24.72 -54.52 21.43
C ASN A 9 25.55 -53.66 22.41
N LYS A 10 26.05 -52.50 21.98
CA LYS A 10 26.73 -51.54 22.86
C LYS A 10 25.80 -50.95 23.92
N ILE A 11 24.58 -50.59 23.56
CA ILE A 11 23.58 -50.10 24.50
C ILE A 11 23.17 -51.19 25.49
N GLN A 12 22.95 -52.42 25.04
CA GLN A 12 22.64 -53.53 25.92
C GLN A 12 23.76 -53.80 26.93
N HIS A 13 25.02 -53.82 26.50
CA HIS A 13 26.17 -54.05 27.40
C HIS A 13 26.34 -52.90 28.40
N PHE A 14 26.10 -51.64 28.00
CA PHE A 14 26.14 -50.47 28.88
C PHE A 14 25.03 -50.53 29.95
N ILE A 15 23.83 -50.97 29.56
CA ILE A 15 22.68 -51.11 30.47
C ILE A 15 22.92 -52.26 31.49
N TYR A 16 23.53 -53.39 31.10
CA TYR A 16 23.73 -54.50 31.99
C TYR A 16 24.86 -54.32 33.01
N SER A 17 25.87 -53.47 32.72
CA SER A 17 27.07 -53.35 33.57
C SER A 17 26.92 -52.29 34.71
N LYS A 18 25.85 -51.47 34.73
CA LYS A 18 25.68 -50.40 35.72
C LYS A 18 24.78 -50.79 36.91
N LYS A 19 25.04 -50.17 38.10
CA LYS A 19 24.18 -50.33 39.30
C LYS A 19 22.75 -49.88 39.01
N ILE A 20 21.76 -50.47 39.68
CA ILE A 20 20.33 -50.22 39.51
C ILE A 20 20.03 -48.70 39.64
N ALA A 21 20.64 -48.04 40.61
CA ALA A 21 20.49 -46.57 40.81
C ALA A 21 20.88 -45.74 39.56
N THR A 22 21.98 -46.13 38.88
CA THR A 22 22.43 -45.45 37.65
C THR A 22 21.46 -45.69 36.48
N LYS A 23 20.85 -46.85 36.39
CA LYS A 23 19.83 -47.17 35.39
C LYS A 23 18.57 -46.33 35.56
N MET A 24 18.10 -46.19 36.79
CA MET A 24 16.95 -45.35 37.15
C MET A 24 17.23 -43.86 36.85
N SER A 25 18.43 -43.37 37.19
CA SER A 25 18.82 -41.97 36.86
C SER A 25 18.85 -41.70 35.36
N ILE A 26 19.40 -42.62 34.55
CA ILE A 26 19.43 -42.49 33.09
C ILE A 26 17.99 -42.47 32.52
N LEU A 27 17.13 -43.35 32.98
CA LEU A 27 15.73 -43.41 32.55
C LEU A 27 15.00 -42.11 32.88
N MET A 28 15.14 -41.61 34.11
CA MET A 28 14.55 -40.35 34.55
C MET A 28 15.04 -39.15 33.72
N ILE A 29 16.34 -39.05 33.45
CA ILE A 29 16.92 -38.00 32.61
C ILE A 29 16.36 -38.10 31.18
N THR A 30 16.26 -39.32 30.62
CA THR A 30 15.70 -39.52 29.27
C THR A 30 14.25 -39.06 29.16
N ILE A 31 13.43 -39.43 30.17
CA ILE A 31 12.00 -38.99 30.18
C ILE A 31 11.89 -37.49 30.31
N ILE A 32 12.65 -36.86 31.21
CA ILE A 32 12.65 -35.40 31.40
C ILE A 32 13.07 -34.71 30.11
N THR A 33 14.12 -35.18 29.45
CA THR A 33 14.59 -34.62 28.18
C THR A 33 13.55 -34.74 27.07
N LEU A 34 12.86 -35.88 26.99
CA LEU A 34 11.81 -36.13 26.01
C LEU A 34 10.62 -35.18 26.23
N VAL A 35 10.13 -35.07 27.49
CA VAL A 35 9.04 -34.15 27.84
C VAL A 35 9.42 -32.72 27.53
N PHE A 36 10.67 -32.33 27.85
CA PHE A 36 11.14 -30.98 27.53
C PHE A 36 11.18 -30.71 26.03
N LEU A 37 11.69 -31.63 25.21
CA LEU A 37 11.70 -31.47 23.74
C LEU A 37 10.28 -31.36 23.16
N CYS A 38 9.34 -32.17 23.67
CA CYS A 38 7.94 -32.07 23.28
C CYS A 38 7.35 -30.69 23.64
N THR A 39 7.63 -30.20 24.85
CA THR A 39 7.15 -28.91 25.31
C THR A 39 7.71 -27.78 24.43
N VAL A 40 9.01 -27.81 24.11
CA VAL A 40 9.64 -26.81 23.21
C VAL A 40 9.03 -26.86 21.83
N ALA A 41 8.79 -28.04 21.26
CA ALA A 41 8.18 -28.17 19.93
C ALA A 41 6.75 -27.63 19.89
N ILE A 42 5.94 -27.92 20.92
CA ILE A 42 4.58 -27.39 21.04
C ILE A 42 4.62 -25.85 21.17
N PHE A 43 5.51 -25.34 22.04
CA PHE A 43 5.66 -23.90 22.26
C PHE A 43 6.10 -23.15 21.00
N GLN A 44 7.07 -23.68 20.25
CA GLN A 44 7.48 -23.08 18.97
C GLN A 44 6.34 -23.08 17.94
N THR A 45 5.59 -24.17 17.83
CA THR A 45 4.45 -24.24 16.89
C THR A 45 3.36 -23.25 17.26
N TYR A 46 3.09 -23.12 18.56
CA TYR A 46 2.11 -22.15 19.08
C TYR A 46 2.54 -20.69 18.86
N ASN A 47 3.80 -20.37 19.17
CA ASN A 47 4.33 -19.03 18.94
C ASN A 47 4.32 -18.63 17.45
N LYS A 48 4.69 -19.56 16.55
CA LYS A 48 4.62 -19.32 15.11
C LYS A 48 3.21 -18.97 14.66
N ARG A 49 2.22 -19.67 15.17
CA ARG A 49 0.82 -19.42 14.85
C ARG A 49 0.37 -18.05 15.34
N ILE A 50 0.64 -17.71 16.60
CA ILE A 50 0.29 -16.40 17.17
C ILE A 50 0.98 -15.27 16.41
N LEU A 51 2.27 -15.43 16.12
CA LEU A 51 3.03 -14.44 15.38
C LEU A 51 2.41 -14.21 13.99
N TYR A 52 2.06 -15.28 13.30
CA TYR A 52 1.39 -15.20 12.01
C TYR A 52 0.04 -14.48 12.09
N GLU A 53 -0.81 -14.86 13.05
CA GLU A 53 -2.13 -14.23 13.26
C GLU A 53 -1.98 -12.74 13.59
N ASN A 54 -1.07 -12.36 14.49
CA ASN A 54 -0.82 -10.96 14.86
C ASN A 54 -0.29 -10.13 13.68
N THR A 55 0.61 -10.70 12.90
CA THR A 55 1.16 -10.00 11.72
C THR A 55 0.11 -9.80 10.65
N GLN A 56 -0.76 -10.79 10.44
CA GLN A 56 -1.87 -10.66 9.51
C GLN A 56 -2.84 -9.55 9.95
N GLU A 57 -3.20 -9.51 11.24
CA GLU A 57 -4.07 -8.47 11.78
C GLU A 57 -3.44 -7.09 11.67
N ALA A 58 -2.16 -6.96 12.01
CA ALA A 58 -1.40 -5.72 11.86
C ALA A 58 -1.34 -5.27 10.39
N ALA A 59 -1.07 -6.19 9.45
CA ALA A 59 -1.04 -5.89 8.03
C ALA A 59 -2.39 -5.37 7.50
N ILE A 60 -3.50 -6.02 7.86
CA ILE A 60 -4.84 -5.56 7.46
C ILE A 60 -5.16 -4.19 8.09
N THR A 61 -4.79 -3.97 9.36
CA THR A 61 -4.96 -2.67 10.02
C THR A 61 -4.19 -1.57 9.29
N ASN A 62 -2.94 -1.82 8.90
CA ASN A 62 -2.14 -0.87 8.13
C ASN A 62 -2.77 -0.58 6.76
N LEU A 63 -3.23 -1.61 6.03
CA LEU A 63 -3.90 -1.41 4.74
C LEU A 63 -5.21 -0.62 4.89
N THR A 64 -5.96 -0.84 5.95
CA THR A 64 -7.18 -0.07 6.25
C THR A 64 -6.85 1.39 6.57
N SER A 65 -5.75 1.64 7.30
CA SER A 65 -5.27 3.00 7.58
C SER A 65 -4.84 3.72 6.31
N VAL A 66 -4.15 3.02 5.39
CA VAL A 66 -3.80 3.53 4.06
C VAL A 66 -5.05 3.88 3.26
N ASN A 67 -6.07 3.00 3.24
CA ASN A 67 -7.35 3.30 2.59
C ASN A 67 -7.99 4.57 3.15
N THR A 68 -8.08 4.67 4.47
CA THR A 68 -8.65 5.85 5.13
C THR A 68 -7.88 7.14 4.78
N LEU A 69 -6.56 7.07 4.67
CA LEU A 69 -5.74 8.19 4.23
C LEU A 69 -6.08 8.60 2.79
N VAL A 70 -6.15 7.64 1.87
CA VAL A 70 -6.48 7.90 0.46
C VAL A 70 -7.89 8.50 0.34
N GLU A 71 -8.88 7.97 1.05
CA GLU A 71 -10.24 8.51 1.09
C GLU A 71 -10.26 9.95 1.62
N ASN A 72 -9.53 10.23 2.69
CA ASN A 72 -9.40 11.59 3.24
C ASN A 72 -8.75 12.56 2.24
N ILE A 73 -7.73 12.12 1.50
CA ILE A 73 -7.12 12.91 0.43
C ILE A 73 -8.16 13.26 -0.63
N ILE A 74 -8.92 12.26 -1.08
CA ILE A 74 -9.97 12.42 -2.09
C ILE A 74 -11.02 13.45 -1.62
N GLU A 75 -11.50 13.32 -0.39
CA GLU A 75 -12.51 14.21 0.16
C GLU A 75 -11.97 15.63 0.38
N ASN A 76 -10.74 15.77 0.84
CA ASN A 76 -10.10 17.09 0.97
C ASN A 76 -9.98 17.79 -0.37
N ILE A 77 -9.48 17.11 -1.42
CA ILE A 77 -9.37 17.68 -2.77
C ILE A 77 -10.75 18.06 -3.30
N ASN A 78 -11.77 17.23 -3.08
CA ASN A 78 -13.13 17.57 -3.45
C ASN A 78 -13.59 18.86 -2.77
N THR A 79 -13.38 18.99 -1.46
CA THR A 79 -13.74 20.18 -0.69
C THR A 79 -13.03 21.44 -1.22
N TYR A 80 -11.72 21.36 -1.45
CA TYR A 80 -10.94 22.46 -1.98
C TYR A 80 -11.38 22.85 -3.41
N SER A 81 -11.71 21.85 -4.24
CA SER A 81 -12.25 22.13 -5.57
C SER A 81 -13.57 22.93 -5.50
N TYR A 82 -14.45 22.64 -4.53
CA TYR A 82 -15.67 23.43 -4.31
C TYR A 82 -15.37 24.87 -3.92
N ILE A 83 -14.38 25.08 -3.05
CA ILE A 83 -13.97 26.44 -2.64
C ILE A 83 -13.50 27.24 -3.87
N CYS A 84 -12.65 26.64 -4.70
CA CYS A 84 -12.17 27.24 -5.92
C CYS A 84 -13.31 27.52 -6.90
N LEU A 85 -14.25 26.58 -7.09
CA LEU A 85 -15.40 26.78 -7.99
C LEU A 85 -16.37 27.86 -7.52
N SER A 86 -16.36 28.21 -6.23
CA SER A 86 -17.16 29.29 -5.66
C SER A 86 -16.48 30.66 -5.78
N ASP A 87 -15.24 30.70 -6.31
CA ASP A 87 -14.50 31.93 -6.53
C ASP A 87 -15.17 32.80 -7.59
N SER A 88 -15.36 34.10 -7.29
CA SER A 88 -16.07 35.03 -8.16
C SER A 88 -15.32 35.35 -9.45
N ASP A 89 -13.98 35.37 -9.38
CA ASP A 89 -13.16 35.71 -10.55
C ASP A 89 -13.12 34.52 -11.53
N LEU A 90 -13.05 33.30 -11.02
CA LEU A 90 -13.20 32.05 -11.80
C LEU A 90 -14.58 32.03 -12.49
N GLN A 91 -15.66 32.22 -11.72
CA GLN A 91 -17.03 32.18 -12.23
C GLN A 91 -17.26 33.23 -13.30
N GLN A 92 -16.88 34.49 -13.04
CA GLN A 92 -17.04 35.57 -14.00
C GLN A 92 -16.19 35.36 -15.25
N GLY A 93 -14.96 34.86 -15.09
CA GLY A 93 -14.06 34.58 -16.21
C GLY A 93 -14.63 33.54 -17.18
N LEU A 94 -15.35 32.53 -16.66
CA LEU A 94 -15.94 31.43 -17.46
C LEU A 94 -17.33 31.76 -18.05
N VAL A 95 -18.11 32.63 -17.40
CA VAL A 95 -19.49 32.95 -17.84
C VAL A 95 -19.54 33.94 -18.99
N LYS A 96 -18.48 34.74 -19.24
CA LYS A 96 -18.45 35.75 -20.32
C LYS A 96 -18.63 35.11 -21.69
N GLU A 97 -19.14 35.91 -22.64
CA GLU A 97 -19.33 35.44 -24.02
C GLU A 97 -18.03 34.91 -24.62
N LYS A 98 -18.12 33.91 -25.50
CA LYS A 98 -16.96 33.17 -26.03
C LYS A 98 -15.83 34.05 -26.61
N GLU A 99 -16.16 35.22 -27.13
CA GLU A 99 -15.19 36.20 -27.65
C GLU A 99 -14.43 36.92 -26.53
N GLU A 100 -15.05 37.09 -25.35
CA GLU A 100 -14.46 37.76 -24.18
C GLU A 100 -13.68 36.81 -23.27
N ILE A 101 -13.96 35.52 -23.28
CA ILE A 101 -13.21 34.48 -22.48
C ILE A 101 -11.74 34.44 -22.91
N THR A 102 -11.43 34.78 -24.16
CA THR A 102 -10.06 34.85 -24.68
C THR A 102 -9.36 36.20 -24.36
N ASP A 103 -10.01 37.11 -23.64
CA ASP A 103 -9.34 38.32 -23.13
C ASP A 103 -8.29 37.91 -22.10
N PHE A 104 -7.05 38.31 -22.34
CA PHE A 104 -5.88 38.00 -21.49
C PHE A 104 -6.13 38.29 -20.00
N ARG A 105 -6.84 39.38 -19.69
CA ARG A 105 -7.17 39.78 -18.32
C ARG A 105 -8.11 38.82 -17.59
N ASN A 106 -8.99 38.13 -18.30
CA ASN A 106 -9.87 37.14 -17.68
C ASN A 106 -9.13 35.84 -17.39
N ILE A 107 -8.23 35.44 -18.29
CA ILE A 107 -7.35 34.29 -18.10
C ILE A 107 -6.42 34.53 -16.90
N GLU A 108 -5.79 35.70 -16.81
CA GLU A 108 -4.91 36.10 -15.70
C GLU A 108 -5.63 36.00 -14.35
N LYS A 109 -6.87 36.44 -14.23
CA LYS A 109 -7.66 36.31 -13.00
C LYS A 109 -7.94 34.86 -12.63
N ILE A 110 -8.26 34.01 -13.60
CA ILE A 110 -8.45 32.58 -13.35
C ILE A 110 -7.14 31.95 -12.88
N GLU A 111 -6.01 32.27 -13.53
CA GLU A 111 -4.69 31.76 -13.16
C GLU A 111 -4.30 32.16 -11.73
N ASP A 112 -4.56 33.41 -11.33
CA ASP A 112 -4.31 33.89 -9.96
C ASP A 112 -5.09 33.06 -8.92
N SER A 113 -6.38 32.79 -9.17
CA SER A 113 -7.20 31.92 -8.30
C SER A 113 -6.64 30.48 -8.22
N LEU A 114 -6.13 29.95 -9.34
CA LEU A 114 -5.50 28.61 -9.35
C LEU A 114 -4.17 28.58 -8.60
N ILE A 115 -3.34 29.62 -8.75
CA ILE A 115 -2.07 29.75 -8.02
C ILE A 115 -2.35 29.79 -6.51
N GLU A 116 -3.37 30.55 -6.09
CA GLU A 116 -3.78 30.58 -4.68
C GLU A 116 -4.21 29.20 -4.17
N LEU A 117 -4.97 28.44 -4.95
CA LEU A 117 -5.39 27.08 -4.61
C LEU A 117 -4.19 26.15 -4.43
N ILE A 118 -3.30 26.12 -5.41
CA ILE A 118 -2.12 25.23 -5.40
C ILE A 118 -1.15 25.59 -4.26
N SER A 119 -0.98 26.88 -3.98
CA SER A 119 -0.06 27.34 -2.93
C SER A 119 -0.50 26.94 -1.52
N LYS A 120 -1.81 26.74 -1.32
CA LYS A 120 -2.39 26.38 -0.03
C LYS A 120 -2.40 24.86 0.23
N ILE A 121 -2.24 24.05 -0.81
CA ILE A 121 -2.43 22.60 -0.73
C ILE A 121 -1.23 21.89 -1.33
N ASP A 122 -0.37 21.34 -0.45
CA ASP A 122 0.86 20.68 -0.88
C ASP A 122 0.61 19.46 -1.75
N LEU A 123 -0.52 18.77 -1.56
CA LEU A 123 -0.90 17.59 -2.32
C LEU A 123 -1.20 17.87 -3.80
N ILE A 124 -1.66 19.08 -4.13
CA ILE A 124 -1.99 19.42 -5.50
C ILE A 124 -0.70 19.73 -6.27
N GLU A 125 -0.47 19.01 -7.34
CA GLU A 125 0.64 19.23 -8.29
C GLU A 125 0.28 20.26 -9.33
N SER A 126 -0.91 20.11 -9.95
CA SER A 126 -1.37 20.99 -11.01
C SER A 126 -2.89 21.03 -11.11
N VAL A 127 -3.40 22.15 -11.63
CA VAL A 127 -4.82 22.35 -11.92
C VAL A 127 -4.96 22.91 -13.33
N TYR A 128 -5.89 22.35 -14.10
CA TYR A 128 -6.19 22.73 -15.47
C TYR A 128 -7.65 23.12 -15.59
N ILE A 129 -7.90 24.22 -16.29
CA ILE A 129 -9.24 24.71 -16.62
C ILE A 129 -9.47 24.60 -18.12
N PHE A 130 -10.60 24.03 -18.47
CA PHE A 130 -11.15 24.00 -19.82
C PHE A 130 -12.46 24.79 -19.84
N ASP A 131 -12.72 25.48 -20.93
CA ASP A 131 -14.09 25.90 -21.23
C ASP A 131 -14.92 24.68 -21.69
N THR A 132 -16.08 24.86 -22.24
CA THR A 132 -16.92 23.74 -22.72
C THR A 132 -16.35 23.03 -23.96
N GLU A 133 -15.28 23.51 -24.56
CA GLU A 133 -14.71 22.97 -25.81
C GLU A 133 -13.20 22.76 -25.74
N LYS A 134 -12.44 23.71 -25.16
CA LYS A 134 -10.98 23.74 -25.25
C LYS A 134 -10.30 24.09 -23.92
N PHE A 135 -9.02 23.82 -23.87
CA PHE A 135 -8.14 24.24 -22.79
C PHE A 135 -8.07 25.80 -22.74
N LEU A 136 -8.15 26.36 -21.51
CA LEU A 136 -8.00 27.77 -21.25
C LEU A 136 -6.65 28.10 -20.58
N CYS A 137 -6.47 27.61 -19.36
CA CYS A 137 -5.30 27.94 -18.55
C CYS A 137 -4.99 26.84 -17.54
N TYR A 138 -3.85 26.95 -16.90
CA TYR A 138 -3.42 26.02 -15.86
C TYR A 138 -2.51 26.72 -14.86
N SER A 139 -2.38 26.09 -13.69
CA SER A 139 -1.30 26.36 -12.75
C SER A 139 -0.66 25.05 -12.33
N ASP A 140 0.68 25.02 -12.22
CA ASP A 140 1.43 23.80 -11.90
C ASP A 140 2.69 24.15 -11.09
N LYS A 141 3.11 23.26 -10.16
CA LYS A 141 4.30 23.43 -9.32
C LYS A 141 5.60 23.09 -10.04
N SER A 142 5.56 22.19 -11.00
CA SER A 142 6.74 21.58 -11.63
C SER A 142 7.16 22.20 -12.96
N GLY A 143 6.40 23.18 -13.46
CA GLY A 143 6.66 23.87 -14.72
C GLY A 143 6.00 23.20 -15.94
N ASN A 144 6.37 23.61 -17.13
CA ASN A 144 5.67 23.39 -18.38
C ASN A 144 5.35 21.93 -18.72
N ASN A 145 4.11 21.50 -18.51
CA ASN A 145 3.59 20.19 -18.87
C ASN A 145 2.64 20.31 -20.08
N PRO A 146 3.12 20.08 -21.31
CA PRO A 146 2.29 20.21 -22.49
C PRO A 146 1.17 19.15 -22.52
N LEU A 147 -0.07 19.60 -22.67
CA LEU A 147 -1.22 18.73 -22.84
C LEU A 147 -1.14 17.94 -24.15
N GLN A 148 -1.67 16.72 -24.14
CA GLN A 148 -1.79 15.87 -25.31
C GLN A 148 -2.77 16.47 -26.32
N HIS A 149 -3.93 16.91 -25.86
CA HIS A 149 -5.01 17.44 -26.66
C HIS A 149 -5.41 18.85 -26.20
N SER A 150 -5.74 19.72 -27.14
CA SER A 150 -6.26 21.07 -26.85
C SER A 150 -7.77 21.06 -26.59
N LYS A 151 -8.51 20.10 -27.14
CA LYS A 151 -9.96 19.98 -26.97
C LYS A 151 -10.26 18.96 -25.88
N ILE A 152 -11.17 19.31 -24.97
CA ILE A 152 -11.52 18.45 -23.85
C ILE A 152 -12.14 17.13 -24.28
N ARG A 153 -12.88 17.13 -25.37
CA ARG A 153 -13.58 15.94 -25.90
C ARG A 153 -12.67 14.86 -26.47
N ASP A 154 -11.39 15.19 -26.71
CA ASP A 154 -10.40 14.27 -27.24
C ASP A 154 -9.76 13.41 -26.12
N TYR A 155 -10.06 13.70 -24.85
CA TYR A 155 -9.60 12.91 -23.70
C TYR A 155 -10.53 11.74 -23.40
N SER A 156 -9.97 10.59 -23.10
CA SER A 156 -10.72 9.35 -22.81
C SER A 156 -11.67 9.49 -21.62
N TRP A 157 -11.22 10.21 -20.58
CA TRP A 157 -11.97 10.40 -19.35
C TRP A 157 -13.16 11.36 -19.46
N PHE A 158 -13.23 12.17 -20.49
CA PHE A 158 -14.26 13.22 -20.62
C PHE A 158 -15.68 12.65 -20.64
N GLN A 159 -15.87 11.44 -21.18
CA GLN A 159 -17.17 10.79 -21.25
C GLN A 159 -17.69 10.37 -19.87
N ASP A 160 -16.78 10.13 -18.90
CA ASP A 160 -17.10 9.70 -17.56
C ASP A 160 -17.42 10.87 -16.61
N VAL A 161 -17.08 12.10 -17.01
CA VAL A 161 -17.35 13.31 -16.22
C VAL A 161 -18.80 13.75 -16.43
N GLY A 162 -19.62 13.59 -15.38
CA GLY A 162 -21.02 14.05 -15.39
C GLY A 162 -21.14 15.56 -15.48
N GLN A 163 -22.34 16.02 -15.91
CA GLN A 163 -22.68 17.45 -15.97
C GLN A 163 -23.28 17.98 -14.66
N ASP A 164 -23.40 17.13 -13.66
CA ASP A 164 -24.00 17.43 -12.35
C ASP A 164 -23.05 18.19 -11.41
N GLY A 165 -21.80 18.42 -11.81
CA GLY A 165 -20.78 19.08 -11.02
C GLY A 165 -20.14 18.18 -9.96
N ARG A 166 -20.46 16.88 -9.92
CA ARG A 166 -19.75 15.92 -9.10
C ARG A 166 -18.36 15.69 -9.65
N TYR A 167 -17.42 15.38 -8.77
CA TYR A 167 -16.07 15.01 -9.19
C TYR A 167 -16.04 13.55 -9.68
N HIS A 168 -15.18 13.32 -10.66
CA HIS A 168 -14.82 12.01 -11.15
C HIS A 168 -13.35 11.74 -10.82
N VAL A 169 -13.07 10.67 -10.10
CA VAL A 169 -11.70 10.26 -9.77
C VAL A 169 -11.13 9.43 -10.90
N MET A 170 -9.98 9.81 -11.38
CA MET A 170 -9.24 9.13 -12.43
C MET A 170 -7.94 8.57 -11.84
N TYR A 171 -7.82 7.26 -11.86
CA TYR A 171 -6.64 6.56 -11.37
C TYR A 171 -5.65 6.32 -12.49
N ARG A 172 -5.19 7.25 -13.16
CA ARG A 172 -4.28 7.27 -14.30
C ARG A 172 -4.94 7.87 -15.54
N CYS A 173 -4.32 8.91 -16.06
CA CYS A 173 -4.74 9.60 -17.28
C CYS A 173 -3.63 9.51 -18.33
N ASP A 174 -3.55 8.39 -19.03
CA ASP A 174 -2.46 8.10 -19.98
C ASP A 174 -2.44 9.07 -21.17
N ASP A 175 -3.59 9.67 -21.50
CA ASP A 175 -3.75 10.59 -22.62
C ASP A 175 -3.67 12.08 -22.22
N PHE A 176 -3.39 12.41 -20.93
CA PHE A 176 -3.43 13.80 -20.48
C PHE A 176 -2.22 14.61 -20.94
N PHE A 177 -1.00 14.06 -20.76
CA PHE A 177 0.24 14.73 -21.17
C PHE A 177 0.86 14.05 -22.39
N ARG A 178 1.62 14.84 -23.17
CA ARG A 178 2.41 14.31 -24.30
C ARG A 178 3.59 13.44 -23.83
N ASN A 179 4.09 13.70 -22.63
CA ASN A 179 5.19 12.92 -22.05
C ASN A 179 4.64 11.79 -21.19
N PRO A 180 4.83 10.50 -21.57
CA PRO A 180 4.33 9.36 -20.80
C PRO A 180 4.96 9.24 -19.41
N ASP A 181 6.14 9.83 -19.17
CA ASP A 181 6.80 9.81 -17.85
C ASP A 181 6.12 10.75 -16.83
N LYS A 182 5.17 11.56 -17.28
CA LYS A 182 4.46 12.57 -16.47
C LYS A 182 2.99 12.23 -16.25
N ILE A 183 2.60 10.98 -16.45
CA ILE A 183 1.23 10.54 -16.21
C ILE A 183 0.92 10.63 -14.72
N PRO A 184 -0.13 11.41 -14.34
CA PRO A 184 -0.51 11.51 -12.92
C PRO A 184 -1.09 10.20 -12.41
N GLY A 185 -0.74 9.85 -11.16
CA GLY A 185 -1.26 8.65 -10.50
C GLY A 185 -2.73 8.80 -10.12
N ILE A 186 -3.11 9.96 -9.54
CA ILE A 186 -4.49 10.28 -9.16
C ILE A 186 -4.85 11.65 -9.70
N SER A 187 -6.00 11.74 -10.35
CA SER A 187 -6.54 12.98 -10.86
C SER A 187 -8.03 13.11 -10.57
N PHE A 188 -8.50 14.32 -10.52
CA PHE A 188 -9.92 14.63 -10.33
C PHE A 188 -10.39 15.50 -11.47
N ALA A 189 -11.49 15.13 -12.09
CA ALA A 189 -12.17 15.96 -13.07
C ALA A 189 -13.59 16.26 -12.62
N ARG A 190 -14.04 17.48 -12.87
CA ARG A 190 -15.43 17.87 -12.62
C ARG A 190 -15.90 18.97 -13.56
N ALA A 191 -17.20 18.99 -13.83
CA ALA A 191 -17.85 20.10 -14.50
C ALA A 191 -17.96 21.30 -13.55
N ILE A 192 -17.64 22.48 -14.06
CA ILE A 192 -17.84 23.76 -13.39
C ILE A 192 -19.23 24.26 -13.79
N ARG A 193 -20.07 24.50 -12.80
CA ARG A 193 -21.42 25.01 -13.03
C ARG A 193 -21.49 26.49 -12.66
N SER A 194 -22.17 27.29 -13.48
CA SER A 194 -22.48 28.67 -13.13
C SER A 194 -23.33 28.69 -11.85
N LEU A 195 -22.97 29.55 -10.92
CA LEU A 195 -23.74 29.74 -9.68
C LEU A 195 -25.11 30.35 -9.95
N ASP A 196 -25.26 31.14 -11.03
CA ASP A 196 -26.51 31.80 -11.39
C ASP A 196 -27.44 30.93 -12.20
N SER A 197 -26.93 30.31 -13.29
CA SER A 197 -27.73 29.56 -14.26
C SER A 197 -27.76 28.07 -14.01
N MET A 198 -26.86 27.54 -13.18
CA MET A 198 -26.64 26.13 -12.95
C MET A 198 -26.23 25.31 -14.20
N GLN A 199 -25.92 26.02 -15.30
CA GLN A 199 -25.39 25.38 -16.53
C GLN A 199 -23.90 25.12 -16.41
N THR A 200 -23.40 24.13 -17.13
CA THR A 200 -21.97 23.84 -17.21
C THR A 200 -21.28 24.94 -18.04
N ILE A 201 -20.33 25.64 -17.42
CA ILE A 201 -19.55 26.72 -18.02
C ILE A 201 -18.11 26.31 -18.33
N GLY A 202 -17.64 25.18 -17.79
CA GLY A 202 -16.28 24.68 -18.01
C GLY A 202 -16.03 23.39 -17.26
N TYR A 203 -14.78 23.00 -17.23
CA TYR A 203 -14.30 21.81 -16.53
C TYR A 203 -12.98 22.09 -15.84
N MET A 204 -12.80 21.49 -14.66
CA MET A 204 -11.57 21.54 -13.88
C MET A 204 -10.97 20.15 -13.79
N VAL A 205 -9.66 20.05 -13.98
CA VAL A 205 -8.89 18.85 -13.73
C VAL A 205 -7.79 19.17 -12.72
N ILE A 206 -7.73 18.40 -11.65
CA ILE A 206 -6.73 18.54 -10.57
C ILE A 206 -5.88 17.27 -10.57
N HIS A 207 -4.56 17.44 -10.58
CA HIS A 207 -3.61 16.34 -10.39
C HIS A 207 -2.99 16.38 -9.00
N ILE A 208 -2.87 15.22 -8.38
CA ILE A 208 -2.22 15.05 -7.08
C ILE A 208 -0.75 14.67 -7.28
N SER A 209 0.11 15.24 -6.45
CA SER A 209 1.52 14.88 -6.38
C SER A 209 1.66 13.44 -5.89
N GLN A 210 2.12 12.54 -6.77
CA GLN A 210 2.40 11.14 -6.42
C GLN A 210 3.47 11.06 -5.32
N GLU A 211 4.52 11.87 -5.41
CA GLU A 211 5.58 11.91 -4.41
C GLU A 211 5.06 12.26 -3.00
N MET A 212 4.12 13.20 -2.91
CA MET A 212 3.51 13.56 -1.63
C MET A 212 2.62 12.45 -1.08
N VAL A 213 1.86 11.76 -1.93
CA VAL A 213 1.07 10.59 -1.52
C VAL A 213 1.98 9.48 -1.00
N GLU A 214 3.06 9.18 -1.71
CA GLU A 214 4.07 8.19 -1.29
C GLU A 214 4.69 8.57 0.06
N LYS A 215 5.09 9.82 0.25
CA LYS A 215 5.63 10.30 1.54
C LYS A 215 4.63 10.16 2.69
N LEU A 216 3.37 10.46 2.45
CA LEU A 216 2.32 10.29 3.47
C LEU A 216 2.12 8.82 3.83
N LEU A 217 2.16 7.92 2.85
CA LEU A 217 2.03 6.48 3.06
C LEU A 217 3.23 5.90 3.80
N LEU A 218 4.44 6.32 3.45
CA LEU A 218 5.66 5.88 4.13
C LEU A 218 5.73 6.35 5.59
N ASN A 219 5.16 7.52 5.90
CA ASN A 219 5.09 8.02 7.28
C ASN A 219 4.08 7.28 8.17
N LEU A 220 3.16 6.50 7.59
CA LEU A 220 2.27 5.62 8.36
C LEU A 220 2.98 4.35 8.86
N ASP A 221 4.12 4.00 8.27
CA ASP A 221 4.91 2.83 8.66
C ASP A 221 5.92 3.19 9.77
N ASP A 222 5.41 3.73 10.89
CA ASP A 222 6.19 4.12 12.07
C ASP A 222 6.85 2.92 12.80
N ASN A 223 6.54 1.71 12.40
CA ASN A 223 7.10 0.49 12.96
C ASN A 223 7.89 -0.26 11.88
N GLU A 224 9.14 -0.52 12.12
CA GLU A 224 10.08 -1.53 11.59
C GLU A 224 9.52 -2.61 10.62
N SER A 225 8.26 -2.57 10.24
CA SER A 225 7.65 -3.46 9.26
C SER A 225 8.03 -2.96 7.87
N GLN A 226 8.97 -3.63 7.22
CA GLN A 226 9.36 -3.38 5.84
C GLN A 226 8.23 -3.75 4.86
N MET A 227 6.98 -3.38 5.20
CA MET A 227 5.84 -3.63 4.33
C MET A 227 5.93 -2.78 3.08
N LYS A 228 5.90 -3.42 1.93
CA LYS A 228 5.80 -2.76 0.64
C LYS A 228 4.35 -2.75 0.17
N PHE A 229 3.95 -1.63 -0.41
CA PHE A 229 2.58 -1.40 -0.84
C PHE A 229 2.44 -1.50 -2.36
N TYR A 230 1.32 -2.06 -2.79
CA TYR A 230 0.87 -2.07 -4.17
C TYR A 230 -0.63 -1.75 -4.20
N ILE A 231 -0.99 -0.59 -4.75
CA ILE A 231 -2.37 -0.10 -4.77
C ILE A 231 -2.81 -0.01 -6.22
N PHE A 232 -3.94 -0.62 -6.54
CA PHE A 232 -4.47 -0.65 -7.90
C PHE A 232 -5.99 -0.53 -7.91
N SER A 233 -6.52 0.01 -9.02
CA SER A 233 -7.97 0.15 -9.23
C SER A 233 -8.60 -1.17 -9.72
N ASP A 234 -9.92 -1.22 -9.69
CA ASP A 234 -10.74 -2.28 -10.27
C ASP A 234 -10.48 -2.51 -11.78
N LYS A 235 -10.04 -1.46 -12.49
CA LYS A 235 -9.63 -1.50 -13.90
C LYS A 235 -8.17 -1.94 -14.10
N GLY A 236 -7.44 -2.23 -13.03
CA GLY A 236 -6.03 -2.65 -13.07
C GLY A 236 -5.02 -1.49 -13.23
N HIS A 237 -5.43 -0.23 -13.09
CA HIS A 237 -4.50 0.90 -13.07
C HIS A 237 -3.77 0.96 -11.73
N VAL A 238 -2.45 1.00 -11.77
CA VAL A 238 -1.60 1.06 -10.57
C VAL A 238 -1.49 2.50 -10.11
N LEU A 239 -1.83 2.75 -8.84
CA LEU A 239 -1.69 4.04 -8.19
C LEU A 239 -0.36 4.20 -7.49
N LEU A 240 0.04 3.16 -6.78
CA LEU A 240 1.25 3.13 -5.98
C LEU A 240 1.90 1.77 -6.11
N ASP A 241 3.19 1.76 -6.36
CA ASP A 241 4.01 0.57 -6.40
C ASP A 241 5.35 0.84 -5.72
N THR A 242 5.52 0.28 -4.51
CA THR A 242 6.79 0.31 -3.78
C THR A 242 7.50 -1.05 -3.83
N LEU A 243 6.99 -2.00 -4.62
CA LEU A 243 7.59 -3.32 -4.77
C LEU A 243 8.87 -3.27 -5.62
N ASP A 244 9.79 -4.16 -5.31
CA ASP A 244 10.93 -4.38 -6.19
C ASP A 244 10.47 -4.99 -7.52
N SER A 245 11.04 -4.56 -8.64
CA SER A 245 10.65 -5.01 -9.99
C SER A 245 10.70 -6.55 -10.15
N SER A 246 11.54 -7.23 -9.37
CA SER A 246 11.64 -8.69 -9.34
C SER A 246 10.45 -9.37 -8.66
N MET A 247 9.77 -8.68 -7.76
CA MET A 247 8.66 -9.19 -6.96
C MET A 247 7.29 -8.81 -7.53
N GLN A 248 7.23 -7.71 -8.28
CA GLN A 248 6.00 -7.05 -8.71
C GLN A 248 5.02 -8.00 -9.42
N LYS A 249 5.45 -8.67 -10.50
CA LYS A 249 4.56 -9.53 -11.30
C LYS A 249 3.97 -10.71 -10.52
N GLU A 250 4.78 -11.29 -9.65
CA GLU A 250 4.36 -12.45 -8.87
C GLU A 250 3.45 -12.04 -7.71
N ALA A 251 3.78 -10.93 -7.03
CA ALA A 251 2.96 -10.34 -6.00
C ALA A 251 1.58 -9.91 -6.54
N GLU A 252 1.55 -9.25 -7.70
CA GLU A 252 0.30 -8.84 -8.37
C GLU A 252 -0.59 -10.05 -8.69
N ARG A 253 -0.04 -11.10 -9.29
CA ARG A 253 -0.76 -12.35 -9.58
C ARG A 253 -1.38 -12.94 -8.32
N MET A 254 -0.59 -13.05 -7.25
CA MET A 254 -1.02 -13.61 -5.97
C MET A 254 -2.08 -12.73 -5.29
N GLY A 255 -1.91 -11.41 -5.32
CA GLY A 255 -2.90 -10.45 -4.82
C GLY A 255 -4.25 -10.62 -5.51
N GLN A 256 -4.26 -10.74 -6.84
CA GLN A 256 -5.48 -10.98 -7.62
C GLN A 256 -6.12 -12.36 -7.31
N GLU A 257 -5.30 -13.39 -7.09
CA GLU A 257 -5.79 -14.71 -6.69
C GLU A 257 -6.43 -14.69 -5.29
N LEU A 258 -5.85 -13.94 -4.35
CA LEU A 258 -6.42 -13.74 -3.01
C LEU A 258 -7.77 -13.04 -3.07
N VAL A 259 -7.87 -11.95 -3.85
CA VAL A 259 -9.13 -11.23 -4.06
C VAL A 259 -10.20 -12.15 -4.64
N LYS A 260 -9.88 -12.91 -5.70
CA LYS A 260 -10.81 -13.87 -6.32
C LYS A 260 -11.24 -14.99 -5.37
N ALA A 261 -10.35 -15.40 -4.48
CA ALA A 261 -10.61 -16.45 -3.50
C ALA A 261 -11.36 -15.94 -2.24
N GLY A 262 -11.58 -14.63 -2.11
CA GLY A 262 -12.17 -14.00 -0.92
C GLY A 262 -11.31 -14.17 0.34
N ARG A 263 -9.99 -14.27 0.17
CA ARG A 263 -9.02 -14.39 1.27
C ARG A 263 -8.25 -13.10 1.43
N ASN A 264 -7.99 -12.72 2.68
CA ASN A 264 -7.33 -11.45 2.99
C ASN A 264 -5.81 -11.58 3.12
N SER A 265 -5.26 -12.79 3.24
CA SER A 265 -3.81 -12.99 3.26
C SER A 265 -3.39 -14.40 2.87
N ALA A 266 -2.13 -14.53 2.46
CA ALA A 266 -1.42 -15.78 2.28
C ALA A 266 0.08 -15.60 2.56
N VAL A 267 0.76 -16.72 2.85
CA VAL A 267 2.21 -16.77 2.93
C VAL A 267 2.71 -17.57 1.76
N GLU A 268 3.49 -16.91 0.92
CA GLU A 268 4.00 -17.48 -0.33
C GLU A 268 5.48 -17.15 -0.52
N GLN A 269 6.12 -17.86 -1.42
CA GLN A 269 7.49 -17.58 -1.81
C GLN A 269 7.50 -16.75 -3.07
N ILE A 270 8.08 -15.54 -2.98
CA ILE A 270 8.27 -14.63 -4.12
C ILE A 270 9.76 -14.60 -4.43
N GLY A 271 10.17 -15.21 -5.54
CA GLY A 271 11.59 -15.43 -5.81
C GLY A 271 12.26 -16.26 -4.72
N ASP A 272 13.32 -15.73 -4.13
CA ASP A 272 14.07 -16.39 -3.05
C ASP A 272 13.57 -16.00 -1.65
N VAL A 273 12.60 -15.07 -1.55
CA VAL A 273 12.12 -14.53 -0.27
C VAL A 273 10.73 -15.06 0.03
N ARG A 274 10.54 -15.56 1.24
CA ARG A 274 9.22 -15.92 1.74
C ARG A 274 8.52 -14.66 2.25
N CYS A 275 7.33 -14.36 1.72
CA CYS A 275 6.59 -13.15 2.04
C CYS A 275 5.19 -13.47 2.56
N GLN A 276 4.68 -12.63 3.43
CA GLN A 276 3.26 -12.54 3.72
C GLN A 276 2.65 -11.50 2.78
N ILE A 277 1.64 -11.91 2.03
CA ILE A 277 0.84 -11.04 1.19
C ILE A 277 -0.48 -10.82 1.89
N SER A 278 -0.85 -9.58 2.11
CA SER A 278 -2.14 -9.19 2.69
C SER A 278 -2.88 -8.28 1.71
N VAL A 279 -4.19 -8.44 1.62
CA VAL A 279 -5.04 -7.69 0.68
C VAL A 279 -6.23 -7.12 1.43
N TYR A 280 -6.50 -5.85 1.18
CA TYR A 280 -7.72 -5.15 1.60
C TYR A 280 -8.40 -4.57 0.36
N GLN A 281 -9.66 -4.94 0.14
CA GLN A 281 -10.45 -4.47 -0.99
C GLN A 281 -11.45 -3.42 -0.51
N ALA A 282 -11.32 -2.19 -1.03
CA ALA A 282 -12.29 -1.12 -0.90
C ALA A 282 -13.22 -1.10 -2.13
N GLU A 283 -14.10 -0.11 -2.22
CA GLU A 283 -15.11 -0.02 -3.28
C GLU A 283 -14.49 0.08 -4.68
N THR A 284 -13.46 0.91 -4.85
CA THR A 284 -12.82 1.21 -6.15
C THR A 284 -11.35 0.83 -6.21
N LEU A 285 -10.72 0.58 -5.08
CA LEU A 285 -9.30 0.31 -4.95
C LEU A 285 -9.04 -0.99 -4.20
N THR A 286 -7.98 -1.67 -4.61
CA THR A 286 -7.42 -2.81 -3.90
C THR A 286 -6.05 -2.43 -3.37
N TYR A 287 -5.85 -2.63 -2.09
CA TYR A 287 -4.62 -2.37 -1.35
C TYR A 287 -3.95 -3.70 -1.07
N MET A 288 -2.71 -3.84 -1.48
CA MET A 288 -1.91 -5.03 -1.21
C MET A 288 -0.65 -4.62 -0.44
N GLY A 289 -0.38 -5.35 0.63
CA GLY A 289 0.84 -5.24 1.42
C GLY A 289 1.66 -6.52 1.31
N VAL A 290 2.95 -6.39 1.06
CA VAL A 290 3.92 -7.49 0.98
C VAL A 290 4.97 -7.29 2.06
N THR A 291 5.00 -8.21 3.03
CA THR A 291 5.95 -8.17 4.15
C THR A 291 6.91 -9.36 4.03
N PRO A 292 8.24 -9.13 3.90
CA PRO A 292 9.23 -10.21 3.89
C PRO A 292 9.26 -10.97 5.23
N PHE A 293 9.42 -12.29 5.17
CA PHE A 293 9.46 -13.13 6.36
C PHE A 293 10.83 -13.18 7.07
N ASP A 294 11.87 -12.58 6.48
CA ASP A 294 13.23 -12.61 7.06
C ASP A 294 13.32 -11.88 8.39
N ASP A 295 12.51 -10.88 8.65
CA ASP A 295 12.43 -10.20 9.94
C ASP A 295 11.91 -11.12 11.06
N PHE A 296 11.08 -12.11 10.71
CA PHE A 296 10.58 -13.11 11.67
C PHE A 296 11.65 -14.11 12.10
N HIS A 297 12.61 -14.40 11.22
CA HIS A 297 13.72 -15.31 11.56
C HIS A 297 14.69 -14.72 12.59
N GLN A 298 14.82 -13.41 12.68
CA GLN A 298 15.64 -12.79 13.74
C GLN A 298 14.99 -12.93 15.11
N GLN A 299 13.68 -12.74 15.23
CA GLN A 299 12.96 -12.99 16.48
C GLN A 299 12.94 -14.50 16.86
N GLU A 300 12.80 -15.39 15.88
CA GLU A 300 12.91 -16.83 16.13
C GLU A 300 14.29 -17.24 16.66
N LYS A 301 15.37 -16.73 16.06
CA LYS A 301 16.74 -17.01 16.52
C LYS A 301 16.97 -16.54 17.96
N GLY A 302 16.43 -15.37 18.34
CA GLY A 302 16.47 -14.88 19.70
C GLY A 302 15.78 -15.82 20.70
N ASN A 303 14.59 -16.28 20.38
CA ASN A 303 13.81 -17.19 21.23
C ASN A 303 14.43 -18.60 21.31
N VAL A 304 14.99 -19.12 20.21
CA VAL A 304 15.72 -20.40 20.20
C VAL A 304 17.00 -20.31 21.02
N LEU A 305 17.73 -19.21 20.91
CA LEU A 305 18.94 -18.97 21.70
C LEU A 305 18.64 -18.91 23.20
N LEU A 306 17.59 -18.19 23.58
CA LEU A 306 17.14 -18.08 24.98
C LEU A 306 16.73 -19.45 25.54
N THR A 307 16.06 -20.26 24.74
CA THR A 307 15.68 -21.64 25.11
C THR A 307 16.90 -22.53 25.25
N MET A 308 17.91 -22.41 24.38
CA MET A 308 19.19 -23.16 24.51
C MET A 308 19.98 -22.73 25.73
N ILE A 309 20.02 -21.45 26.07
CA ILE A 309 20.68 -20.93 27.29
C ILE A 309 20.00 -21.48 28.54
N LEU A 310 18.67 -21.50 28.60
CA LEU A 310 17.92 -22.09 29.71
C LEU A 310 18.22 -23.61 29.87
N LEU A 311 18.32 -24.33 28.76
CA LEU A 311 18.74 -25.76 28.75
C LEU A 311 20.16 -25.96 29.31
N ALA A 312 21.12 -25.12 28.86
CA ALA A 312 22.50 -25.19 29.32
C ALA A 312 22.61 -24.89 30.82
N VAL A 313 21.87 -23.91 31.32
CA VAL A 313 21.81 -23.57 32.75
C VAL A 313 21.22 -24.72 33.59
N GLN A 314 20.13 -25.35 33.13
CA GLN A 314 19.55 -26.48 33.81
C GLN A 314 20.49 -27.70 33.82
N ALA A 315 21.22 -27.96 32.75
CA ALA A 315 22.23 -29.02 32.70
C ALA A 315 23.41 -28.72 33.64
N ALA A 316 23.85 -27.49 33.74
CA ALA A 316 24.95 -27.07 34.62
C ALA A 316 24.56 -27.15 36.11
N ILE A 317 23.34 -26.82 36.50
CA ILE A 317 22.82 -26.94 37.87
C ILE A 317 22.77 -28.39 38.31
N LYS A 318 22.53 -29.35 37.38
CA LYS A 318 22.41 -30.78 37.64
C LYS A 318 23.76 -31.52 37.69
N SER A 319 24.84 -30.90 37.20
CA SER A 319 26.20 -31.48 37.21
C SER A 319 26.97 -31.16 38.51
N ARG A 320 26.43 -30.33 39.39
CA ARG A 320 26.89 -30.07 40.74
C ARG A 320 26.05 -30.87 41.74
#